data_f09ccd282eead22c249649341031c2d4
#
_entry.id   f09ccd282eead22c249649341031c2d4
#
_cell.length_a   1.000
_cell.length_b   1.000
_cell.length_c   1.000
_cell.angle_alpha   90.00
_cell.angle_beta   90.00
_cell.angle_gamma   90.00
#
_symmetry.space_group_name_H-M   'P 1'
#
loop_
_entity.id
_entity.type
_entity.pdbx_description
1 polymer ?
#
loop_
_entity_poly.entity_id
_entity_poly.type
_entity_poly.pdbx_seq_one_letter_code
_entity_poly.pdbx_strand_id
1 'polypeptide(L)'
;AQGKGAGDGCITIEDMKVGVADARTPDLHENLPIIDDGIQAIDTPTLFEDCNMVLFGVPGAFTPTCSERHLPGFVEHFDSFRARGIQVACMSVNDPFVMKAWGESLGVPKGLRMLADGNGDFTRALGLEMDGSSYGMGLRAKRFALYAENGVVRNLFVEAPGEFKVSSAE
;
A
#
# COMPACT_ATOMS: atom_id res chain seq x y z
N ALA A 1 3.95 38.72 17.33
CA ALA A 1 3.61 37.30 17.39
C ALA A 1 3.71 36.75 15.98
N GLN A 2 4.80 36.07 15.65
CA GLN A 2 5.00 35.44 14.34
C GLN A 2 4.41 34.05 14.41
N GLY A 3 3.36 33.80 13.63
CA GLY A 3 2.81 32.47 13.40
C GLY A 3 3.81 31.63 12.62
N LYS A 4 4.28 30.55 13.25
CA LYS A 4 4.98 29.49 12.52
C LYS A 4 3.96 28.78 11.62
N GLY A 5 4.12 28.95 10.31
CA GLY A 5 3.42 28.14 9.34
C GLY A 5 3.74 26.67 9.57
N ALA A 6 2.72 25.86 9.72
CA ALA A 6 2.84 24.41 9.62
C ALA A 6 3.31 24.11 8.19
N GLY A 7 4.52 23.59 8.07
CA GLY A 7 5.02 23.11 6.78
C GLY A 7 4.15 21.95 6.34
N ASP A 8 3.56 22.09 5.17
CA ASP A 8 2.91 20.99 4.46
C ASP A 8 3.95 19.91 4.22
N GLY A 9 3.96 18.92 5.10
CA GLY A 9 4.86 17.76 5.04
C GLY A 9 4.44 16.84 3.90
N CYS A 10 4.65 17.30 2.68
CA CYS A 10 4.49 16.51 1.48
C CYS A 10 5.71 15.58 1.39
N ILE A 11 5.49 14.28 1.58
CA ILE A 11 6.51 13.26 1.40
C ILE A 11 6.37 12.75 -0.04
N THR A 12 7.41 12.94 -0.86
CA THR A 12 7.47 12.31 -2.18
C THR A 12 7.92 10.85 -2.05
N ILE A 13 7.67 10.03 -3.08
CA ILE A 13 8.24 8.67 -3.14
C ILE A 13 9.78 8.74 -3.02
N GLU A 14 10.39 9.82 -3.51
CA GLU A 14 11.83 10.09 -3.36
C GLU A 14 12.21 10.48 -1.92
N ASP A 15 11.34 11.19 -1.18
CA ASP A 15 11.57 11.59 0.21
C ASP A 15 11.43 10.41 1.19
N MET A 16 10.78 9.33 0.82
CA MET A 16 10.72 8.09 1.61
C MET A 16 12.08 7.39 1.74
N LYS A 17 13.12 7.87 1.06
CA LYS A 17 14.52 7.43 1.23
C LYS A 17 15.14 7.88 2.58
N VAL A 18 14.46 8.72 3.35
CA VAL A 18 14.99 9.26 4.59
C VAL A 18 14.69 8.32 5.76
N GLY A 19 15.56 7.34 5.97
CA GLY A 19 15.49 6.50 7.16
C GLY A 19 16.26 5.19 7.09
N VAL A 20 16.86 4.84 5.94
CA VAL A 20 17.72 3.66 5.83
C VAL A 20 19.14 4.13 5.50
N ALA A 21 19.97 4.26 6.53
CA ALA A 21 21.41 4.42 6.38
C ALA A 21 22.00 3.06 5.98
N ASP A 22 21.91 2.70 4.70
CA ASP A 22 22.87 1.81 4.06
C ASP A 22 22.79 1.94 2.54
N ALA A 23 23.96 1.90 1.89
CA ALA A 23 24.25 2.30 0.52
C ALA A 23 23.66 1.35 -0.57
N ARG A 24 22.47 0.79 -0.38
CA ARG A 24 21.77 -0.09 -1.34
C ARG A 24 20.27 0.17 -1.39
N THR A 25 19.84 1.42 -1.27
CA THR A 25 18.45 1.75 -1.62
C THR A 25 18.32 1.58 -3.14
N PRO A 26 17.48 0.65 -3.65
CA PRO A 26 17.15 0.65 -5.06
C PRO A 26 16.51 2.00 -5.39
N ASP A 27 16.97 2.61 -6.46
CA ASP A 27 16.34 3.80 -7.01
C ASP A 27 14.89 3.42 -7.35
N LEU A 28 13.90 4.12 -6.78
CA LEU A 28 12.48 3.89 -7.07
C LEU A 28 12.14 4.14 -8.55
N HIS A 29 13.08 4.70 -9.32
CA HIS A 29 13.03 4.78 -10.78
C HIS A 29 13.41 3.46 -11.47
N GLU A 30 14.01 2.48 -10.77
CA GLU A 30 14.31 1.17 -11.29
C GLU A 30 13.23 0.16 -10.89
N ASN A 31 12.25 -0.02 -11.79
CA ASN A 31 11.40 -1.20 -11.93
C ASN A 31 11.26 -2.08 -10.68
N LEU A 32 10.54 -1.61 -9.68
CA LEU A 32 10.03 -2.51 -8.64
C LEU A 32 8.78 -3.19 -9.21
N PRO A 33 8.84 -4.46 -9.61
CA PRO A 33 7.70 -5.12 -10.21
C PRO A 33 6.65 -5.39 -9.14
N ILE A 34 5.66 -4.53 -9.07
CA ILE A 34 4.39 -4.83 -8.44
C ILE A 34 3.56 -5.53 -9.52
N ILE A 35 2.95 -6.64 -9.20
CA ILE A 35 2.15 -7.41 -10.14
C ILE A 35 0.68 -7.16 -9.83
N ASP A 36 -0.10 -6.76 -10.83
CA ASP A 36 -1.54 -6.57 -10.69
C ASP A 36 -2.35 -7.88 -10.80
N ASP A 37 -3.64 -7.79 -10.63
CA ASP A 37 -4.58 -8.92 -10.71
C ASP A 37 -4.68 -9.54 -12.11
N GLY A 38 -4.20 -8.85 -13.15
CA GLY A 38 -4.00 -9.39 -14.50
C GLY A 38 -2.67 -10.13 -14.68
N ILE A 39 -1.85 -10.26 -13.62
CA ILE A 39 -0.51 -10.86 -13.63
C ILE A 39 0.43 -10.10 -14.59
N GLN A 40 0.34 -8.77 -14.57
CA GLN A 40 1.23 -7.89 -15.31
C GLN A 40 2.10 -7.09 -14.35
N ALA A 41 3.40 -7.00 -14.65
CA ALA A 41 4.29 -6.15 -13.89
C ALA A 41 3.98 -4.68 -14.19
N ILE A 42 3.81 -3.90 -13.12
CA ILE A 42 3.64 -2.45 -13.17
C ILE A 42 4.78 -1.84 -12.38
N ASP A 43 5.49 -0.89 -12.97
CA ASP A 43 6.46 -0.11 -12.21
C ASP A 43 5.78 0.95 -11.36
N THR A 44 6.44 1.33 -10.28
CA THR A 44 5.90 2.27 -9.30
C THR A 44 5.55 3.64 -9.90
N PRO A 45 6.39 4.25 -10.76
CA PRO A 45 6.03 5.50 -11.41
C PRO A 45 4.72 5.40 -12.20
N THR A 46 4.57 4.39 -13.06
CA THR A 46 3.35 4.16 -13.85
C THR A 46 2.12 3.92 -12.97
N LEU A 47 2.29 3.26 -11.82
CA LEU A 47 1.18 3.01 -10.89
C LEU A 47 0.58 4.31 -10.36
N PHE A 48 1.38 5.33 -10.11
CA PHE A 48 0.98 6.59 -9.49
C PHE A 48 0.91 7.78 -10.45
N GLU A 49 1.26 7.58 -11.74
CA GLU A 49 1.28 8.66 -12.72
C GLU A 49 -0.13 9.19 -13.00
N ASP A 50 -0.26 10.50 -13.04
CA ASP A 50 -1.49 11.23 -13.40
C ASP A 50 -2.75 10.79 -12.63
N CYS A 51 -2.60 10.29 -11.40
CA CYS A 51 -3.74 9.86 -10.60
C CYS A 51 -3.63 10.26 -9.13
N ASN A 52 -4.80 10.33 -8.51
CA ASN A 52 -4.94 10.34 -7.06
C ASN A 52 -5.23 8.91 -6.61
N MET A 53 -4.44 8.40 -5.68
CA MET A 53 -4.54 7.01 -5.27
C MET A 53 -4.51 6.85 -3.75
N VAL A 54 -5.39 6.01 -3.24
CA VAL A 54 -5.25 5.39 -1.93
C VAL A 54 -4.68 4.00 -2.12
N LEU A 55 -3.49 3.78 -1.58
CA LEU A 55 -2.87 2.46 -1.49
C LEU A 55 -2.89 2.02 -0.03
N PHE A 56 -3.48 0.88 0.25
CA PHE A 56 -3.40 0.28 1.58
C PHE A 56 -2.67 -1.06 1.54
N GLY A 57 -1.82 -1.28 2.53
CA GLY A 57 -1.04 -2.48 2.69
C GLY A 57 -1.54 -3.33 3.85
N VAL A 58 -1.54 -4.64 3.65
CA VAL A 58 -1.95 -5.61 4.64
C VAL A 58 -0.84 -6.62 4.93
N PRO A 59 -0.74 -7.15 6.17
CA PRO A 59 0.25 -8.17 6.52
C PRO A 59 0.13 -9.46 5.72
N GLY A 60 -1.05 -9.81 5.25
CA GLY A 60 -1.20 -11.00 4.41
C GLY A 60 -2.62 -11.23 3.92
N ALA A 61 -2.73 -11.67 2.65
CA ALA A 61 -3.96 -12.20 2.11
C ALA A 61 -4.46 -13.38 2.95
N PHE A 62 -5.77 -13.55 3.03
CA PHE A 62 -6.46 -14.61 3.79
C PHE A 62 -6.26 -14.56 5.32
N THR A 63 -5.55 -13.56 5.86
CA THR A 63 -5.46 -13.41 7.32
C THR A 63 -6.72 -12.76 7.89
N PRO A 64 -7.08 -13.01 9.18
CA PRO A 64 -8.39 -12.62 9.73
C PRO A 64 -8.72 -11.14 9.57
N THR A 65 -7.99 -10.24 10.20
CA THR A 65 -8.28 -8.79 10.17
C THR A 65 -8.25 -8.22 8.75
N CYS A 66 -7.35 -8.73 7.88
CA CYS A 66 -7.25 -8.28 6.50
C CYS A 66 -8.49 -8.67 5.69
N SER A 67 -9.04 -9.88 5.93
CA SER A 67 -10.17 -10.44 5.20
C SER A 67 -11.53 -10.06 5.77
N GLU A 68 -11.62 -9.80 7.08
CA GLU A 68 -12.88 -9.54 7.76
C GLU A 68 -13.19 -8.04 7.91
N ARG A 69 -12.18 -7.19 7.89
CA ARG A 69 -12.32 -5.77 8.20
C ARG A 69 -11.63 -4.84 7.21
N HIS A 70 -10.33 -5.01 6.95
CA HIS A 70 -9.55 -4.01 6.23
C HIS A 70 -9.96 -3.93 4.76
N LEU A 71 -9.80 -5.00 4.00
CA LEU A 71 -10.22 -5.03 2.58
C LEU A 71 -11.73 -4.83 2.42
N PRO A 72 -12.61 -5.47 3.20
CA PRO A 72 -14.06 -5.22 3.09
C PRO A 72 -14.45 -3.76 3.32
N GLY A 73 -13.81 -3.04 4.24
CA GLY A 73 -14.05 -1.60 4.44
C GLY A 73 -13.77 -0.77 3.19
N PHE A 74 -12.67 -1.05 2.48
CA PHE A 74 -12.38 -0.38 1.21
C PHE A 74 -13.31 -0.81 0.07
N VAL A 75 -13.77 -2.05 0.05
CA VAL A 75 -14.79 -2.53 -0.90
C VAL A 75 -16.11 -1.79 -0.68
N GLU A 76 -16.56 -1.65 0.56
CA GLU A 76 -17.79 -0.93 0.91
C GLU A 76 -17.75 0.56 0.50
N HIS A 77 -16.61 1.21 0.68
CA HIS A 77 -16.42 2.63 0.36
C HIS A 77 -15.90 2.90 -1.06
N PHE A 78 -15.71 1.85 -1.87
CA PHE A 78 -15.06 1.96 -3.18
C PHE A 78 -15.73 2.97 -4.12
N ASP A 79 -17.05 2.97 -4.21
CA ASP A 79 -17.79 3.91 -5.05
C ASP A 79 -17.62 5.36 -4.57
N SER A 80 -17.46 5.58 -3.27
CA SER A 80 -17.19 6.91 -2.71
C SER A 80 -15.82 7.45 -3.10
N PHE A 81 -14.78 6.60 -3.13
CA PHE A 81 -13.46 6.97 -3.65
C PHE A 81 -13.52 7.27 -5.13
N ARG A 82 -14.15 6.39 -5.89
CA ARG A 82 -14.29 6.51 -7.35
C ARG A 82 -15.04 7.79 -7.74
N ALA A 83 -16.11 8.15 -7.03
CA ALA A 83 -16.86 9.38 -7.26
C ALA A 83 -16.02 10.65 -7.05
N ARG A 84 -14.95 10.56 -6.24
CA ARG A 84 -13.98 11.63 -6.02
C ARG A 84 -12.77 11.58 -6.97
N GLY A 85 -12.77 10.67 -7.93
CA GLY A 85 -11.65 10.47 -8.86
C GLY A 85 -10.41 9.84 -8.22
N ILE A 86 -10.60 9.13 -7.10
CA ILE A 86 -9.51 8.47 -6.36
C ILE A 86 -9.48 6.99 -6.73
N GLN A 87 -8.34 6.51 -7.19
CA GLN A 87 -8.08 5.10 -7.41
C GLN A 87 -7.79 4.41 -6.06
N VAL A 88 -8.13 3.14 -5.95
CA VAL A 88 -7.89 2.35 -4.74
C VAL A 88 -7.11 1.10 -5.12
N ALA A 89 -6.06 0.81 -4.35
CA ALA A 89 -5.26 -0.39 -4.49
C ALA A 89 -4.97 -1.04 -3.13
N CYS A 90 -5.02 -2.35 -3.10
CA CYS A 90 -4.61 -3.18 -1.97
C CYS A 90 -3.28 -3.85 -2.29
N MET A 91 -2.35 -3.85 -1.36
CA MET A 91 -1.03 -4.45 -1.52
C MET A 91 -0.71 -5.42 -0.38
N SER A 92 0.01 -6.48 -0.71
CA SER A 92 0.58 -7.39 0.29
C SER A 92 1.86 -8.06 -0.23
N VAL A 93 2.73 -8.48 0.69
CA VAL A 93 3.88 -9.36 0.40
C VAL A 93 3.35 -10.80 0.23
N ASN A 94 2.60 -10.99 -0.83
CA ASN A 94 2.10 -12.27 -1.33
C ASN A 94 2.33 -12.31 -2.84
N ASP A 95 2.33 -13.51 -3.41
CA ASP A 95 2.43 -13.67 -4.85
C ASP A 95 1.11 -13.24 -5.57
N PRO A 96 1.16 -12.99 -6.88
CA PRO A 96 0.01 -12.48 -7.63
C PRO A 96 -1.15 -13.48 -7.70
N PHE A 97 -0.89 -14.77 -7.68
CA PHE A 97 -1.93 -15.79 -7.72
C PHE A 97 -2.75 -15.80 -6.43
N VAL A 98 -2.05 -15.64 -5.29
CA VAL A 98 -2.70 -15.51 -3.97
C VAL A 98 -3.50 -14.21 -3.89
N MET A 99 -2.96 -13.08 -4.34
CA MET A 99 -3.65 -11.80 -4.32
C MET A 99 -4.91 -11.82 -5.18
N LYS A 100 -4.83 -12.42 -6.37
CA LYS A 100 -5.98 -12.60 -7.26
C LYS A 100 -7.07 -13.47 -6.61
N ALA A 101 -6.70 -14.65 -6.13
CA ALA A 101 -7.65 -15.58 -5.51
C ALA A 101 -8.31 -14.96 -4.26
N TRP A 102 -7.55 -14.21 -3.47
CA TRP A 102 -8.09 -13.51 -2.30
C TRP A 102 -9.08 -12.42 -2.68
N GLY A 103 -8.75 -11.58 -3.68
CA GLY A 103 -9.67 -10.57 -4.19
C GLY A 103 -10.97 -11.16 -4.73
N GLU A 104 -10.89 -12.25 -5.51
CA GLU A 104 -12.05 -12.98 -6.02
C GLU A 104 -12.91 -13.54 -4.88
N SER A 105 -12.29 -14.11 -3.84
CA SER A 105 -12.99 -14.70 -2.69
C SER A 105 -13.80 -13.67 -1.89
N LEU A 106 -13.37 -12.41 -1.88
CA LEU A 106 -14.03 -11.31 -1.18
C LEU A 106 -14.89 -10.43 -2.09
N GLY A 107 -15.06 -10.81 -3.34
CA GLY A 107 -15.90 -10.07 -4.29
C GLY A 107 -15.40 -8.64 -4.56
N VAL A 108 -14.07 -8.47 -4.60
CA VAL A 108 -13.46 -7.15 -4.85
C VAL A 108 -13.96 -6.58 -6.17
N PRO A 109 -14.47 -5.33 -6.19
CA PRO A 109 -15.03 -4.74 -7.39
C PRO A 109 -13.94 -4.48 -8.43
N LYS A 110 -14.31 -4.60 -9.70
CA LYS A 110 -13.43 -4.26 -10.82
C LYS A 110 -13.00 -2.78 -10.70
N GLY A 111 -11.68 -2.56 -10.69
CA GLY A 111 -11.09 -1.23 -10.54
C GLY A 111 -10.45 -0.99 -9.16
N LEU A 112 -10.78 -1.76 -8.12
CA LEU A 112 -9.95 -1.85 -6.93
C LEU A 112 -8.82 -2.82 -7.26
N ARG A 113 -7.59 -2.30 -7.33
CA ARG A 113 -6.44 -3.09 -7.79
C ARG A 113 -5.89 -3.96 -6.67
N MET A 114 -5.62 -5.22 -6.97
CA MET A 114 -4.97 -6.16 -6.06
C MET A 114 -3.51 -6.30 -6.48
N LEU A 115 -2.59 -5.75 -5.70
CA LEU A 115 -1.17 -5.65 -6.01
C LEU A 115 -0.36 -6.66 -5.21
N ALA A 116 0.51 -7.39 -5.87
CA ALA A 116 1.41 -8.36 -5.28
C ALA A 116 2.83 -7.81 -5.23
N ASP A 117 3.34 -7.58 -4.03
CA ASP A 117 4.74 -7.29 -3.73
C ASP A 117 5.44 -8.56 -3.23
N GLY A 118 5.42 -9.63 -4.05
CA GLY A 118 5.83 -10.97 -3.65
C GLY A 118 7.25 -11.07 -3.11
N ASN A 119 8.16 -10.24 -3.61
CA ASN A 119 9.54 -10.18 -3.12
C ASN A 119 9.71 -9.20 -1.94
N GLY A 120 8.73 -8.37 -1.64
CA GLY A 120 8.81 -7.34 -0.60
C GLY A 120 9.68 -6.14 -0.97
N ASP A 121 9.95 -5.92 -2.25
CA ASP A 121 10.85 -4.86 -2.71
C ASP A 121 10.23 -3.47 -2.47
N PHE A 122 8.97 -3.30 -2.81
CA PHE A 122 8.24 -2.07 -2.56
C PHE A 122 8.06 -1.82 -1.05
N THR A 123 7.72 -2.84 -0.29
CA THR A 123 7.60 -2.78 1.17
C THR A 123 8.88 -2.32 1.83
N ARG A 124 10.05 -2.85 1.40
CA ARG A 124 11.36 -2.41 1.90
C ARG A 124 11.67 -0.98 1.50
N ALA A 125 11.37 -0.60 0.27
CA ALA A 125 11.62 0.76 -0.20
C ALA A 125 10.82 1.81 0.61
N LEU A 126 9.64 1.45 1.10
CA LEU A 126 8.84 2.29 1.99
C LEU A 126 9.29 2.25 3.46
N GLY A 127 10.17 1.33 3.85
CA GLY A 127 10.53 1.11 5.26
C GLY A 127 9.38 0.55 6.10
N LEU A 128 8.45 -0.16 5.47
CA LEU A 128 7.24 -0.68 6.10
C LEU A 128 7.28 -2.21 6.30
N GLU A 129 8.48 -2.77 6.42
CA GLU A 129 8.65 -4.20 6.69
C GLU A 129 8.16 -4.58 8.09
N MET A 130 7.64 -5.76 8.16
CA MET A 130 7.26 -6.45 9.40
C MET A 130 7.82 -7.86 9.38
N ASP A 131 8.49 -8.25 10.46
CA ASP A 131 8.91 -9.64 10.65
C ASP A 131 7.74 -10.48 11.16
N GLY A 132 7.19 -11.30 10.28
CA GLY A 132 6.13 -12.26 10.57
C GLY A 132 6.63 -13.67 10.91
N SER A 133 7.93 -13.86 11.14
CA SER A 133 8.55 -15.18 11.34
C SER A 133 7.96 -15.96 12.51
N SER A 134 7.55 -15.27 13.57
CA SER A 134 6.89 -15.90 14.73
C SER A 134 5.54 -16.55 14.39
N TYR A 135 4.93 -16.13 13.29
CA TYR A 135 3.68 -16.69 12.76
C TYR A 135 3.90 -17.60 11.54
N GLY A 136 5.16 -17.90 11.20
CA GLY A 136 5.49 -18.67 10.00
C GLY A 136 5.25 -17.91 8.68
N MET A 137 5.17 -16.58 8.74
CA MET A 137 4.85 -15.74 7.57
C MET A 137 6.05 -15.06 6.93
N GLY A 138 7.21 -15.08 7.59
CA GLY A 138 8.42 -14.41 7.09
C GLY A 138 8.27 -12.89 6.98
N LEU A 139 8.94 -12.30 6.00
CA LEU A 139 8.84 -10.86 5.73
C LEU A 139 7.43 -10.50 5.23
N ARG A 140 6.83 -9.51 5.84
CA ARG A 140 5.51 -8.97 5.49
C ARG A 140 5.53 -7.44 5.51
N ALA A 141 4.47 -6.82 4.99
CA ALA A 141 4.23 -5.40 5.18
C ALA A 141 3.53 -5.15 6.53
N LYS A 142 3.87 -4.03 7.18
CA LYS A 142 3.00 -3.46 8.21
C LYS A 142 1.63 -3.17 7.61
N ARG A 143 0.62 -3.05 8.44
CA ARG A 143 -0.68 -2.54 8.03
C ARG A 143 -0.58 -1.02 7.91
N PHE A 144 -0.95 -0.48 6.75
CA PHE A 144 -0.90 0.95 6.49
C PHE A 144 -1.96 1.37 5.47
N ALA A 145 -2.21 2.66 5.37
CA ALA A 145 -2.86 3.31 4.25
C ALA A 145 -2.08 4.58 3.90
N LEU A 146 -1.90 4.84 2.62
CA LEU A 146 -1.33 6.09 2.13
C LEU A 146 -2.26 6.71 1.09
N TYR A 147 -2.25 8.03 1.02
CA TYR A 147 -2.86 8.80 -0.04
C TYR A 147 -1.77 9.52 -0.82
N ALA A 148 -1.77 9.34 -2.12
CA ALA A 148 -0.84 9.97 -3.03
C ALA A 148 -1.56 10.75 -4.13
N GLU A 149 -1.02 11.91 -4.50
CA GLU A 149 -1.45 12.73 -5.62
C GLU A 149 -0.31 12.80 -6.63
N ASN A 150 -0.54 12.27 -7.82
CA ASN A 150 0.43 12.29 -8.92
C ASN A 150 1.85 11.85 -8.47
N GLY A 151 1.94 10.71 -7.79
CA GLY A 151 3.19 10.17 -7.30
C GLY A 151 3.75 10.80 -6.02
N VAL A 152 3.08 11.80 -5.47
CA VAL A 152 3.49 12.47 -4.22
C VAL A 152 2.64 11.97 -3.06
N VAL A 153 3.25 11.34 -2.07
CA VAL A 153 2.55 10.88 -0.86
C VAL A 153 2.18 12.09 -0.01
N ARG A 154 0.88 12.29 0.21
CA ARG A 154 0.32 13.37 1.02
C ARG A 154 0.10 12.93 2.47
N ASN A 155 -0.37 11.70 2.65
CA ASN A 155 -0.67 11.16 3.96
C ASN A 155 -0.19 9.71 4.03
N LEU A 156 0.36 9.32 5.16
CA LEU A 156 0.71 7.94 5.48
C LEU A 156 0.25 7.62 6.90
N PHE A 157 -0.57 6.59 7.02
CA PHE A 157 -1.11 6.08 8.28
C PHE A 157 -0.59 4.67 8.49
N VAL A 158 0.22 4.45 9.52
CA VAL A 158 0.81 3.14 9.83
C VAL A 158 0.25 2.66 11.15
N GLU A 159 -0.29 1.46 11.18
CA GLU A 159 -0.81 0.84 12.39
C GLU A 159 0.31 0.40 13.34
N ALA A 160 0.08 0.52 14.63
CA ALA A 160 0.88 -0.17 15.61
C ALA A 160 0.68 -1.70 15.50
N PRO A 161 1.66 -2.51 15.91
CA PRO A 161 1.55 -3.97 15.83
C PRO A 161 0.25 -4.51 16.44
N GLY A 162 -0.53 -5.25 15.63
CA GLY A 162 -1.80 -5.84 16.04
C GLY A 162 -3.00 -4.88 16.07
N GLU A 163 -2.81 -3.61 15.73
CA GLU A 163 -3.90 -2.63 15.71
C GLU A 163 -4.57 -2.48 14.34
N PHE A 164 -5.77 -1.92 14.35
CA PHE A 164 -6.53 -1.49 13.18
C PHE A 164 -7.40 -0.30 13.59
N LYS A 165 -6.87 0.92 13.45
CA LYS A 165 -7.48 2.17 13.93
C LYS A 165 -7.31 3.34 12.97
N VAL A 166 -6.16 3.45 12.29
CA VAL A 166 -5.77 4.64 11.52
C VAL A 166 -5.70 4.41 10.02
N SER A 167 -5.75 3.16 9.57
CA SER A 167 -5.63 2.77 8.16
C SER A 167 -6.95 2.28 7.55
N SER A 168 -8.08 2.49 8.22
CA SER A 168 -9.41 2.15 7.70
C SER A 168 -9.82 3.07 6.55
N ALA A 169 -10.85 2.64 5.81
CA ALA A 169 -11.44 3.42 4.72
C ALA A 169 -12.32 4.59 5.20
N GLU A 170 -12.62 4.65 6.49
CA GLU A 170 -13.46 5.67 7.15
C GLU A 170 -12.70 6.94 7.47
#